data_df4e129ff995a3e149fd74af40f2eb27
#
_entry.id   df4e129ff995a3e149fd74af40f2eb27
#
_cell.length_a   1.000
_cell.length_b   1.000
_cell.length_c   1.000
_cell.angle_alpha   90.00
_cell.angle_beta   90.00
_cell.angle_gamma   90.00
#
_symmetry.space_group_name_H-M   'P 1'
#
loop_
_entity.id
_entity.type
_entity.pdbx_description
1 polymer ?
#
loop_
_entity_poly.entity_id
_entity_poly.type
_entity_poly.pdbx_seq_one_letter_code
_entity_poly.pdbx_strand_id
1 'polypeptide(L)'
;AAPALARLQPYPKWDDSRTGSLDDRARQYLKVNCGHCHAPQGSASNSGLFLDGSATGAAALGVGKRPVAAGRASGDLDFIIAPGKPDQSILIKRMESSLGVQRCMTKAWNCCGNG
;
A
#
# COMPACT_ATOMS: atom_id res chain seq x y z
N ALA A 1 29.33 11.19 9.13
CA ALA A 1 29.91 10.07 8.37
C ALA A 1 28.79 9.19 7.80
N ALA A 2 28.85 8.87 6.53
CA ALA A 2 27.89 7.95 5.92
C ALA A 2 27.97 6.57 6.62
N PRO A 3 26.85 5.95 6.97
CA PRO A 3 26.87 4.59 7.50
C PRO A 3 27.50 3.65 6.48
N ALA A 4 28.34 2.73 6.95
CA ALA A 4 28.96 1.74 6.10
C ALA A 4 27.84 0.92 5.41
N LEU A 5 27.91 0.75 4.10
CA LEU A 5 26.93 0.00 3.31
C LEU A 5 26.65 -1.40 3.88
N ALA A 6 27.64 -2.02 4.50
CA ALA A 6 27.51 -3.31 5.19
C ALA A 6 26.53 -3.31 6.38
N ARG A 7 26.10 -2.15 6.88
CA ARG A 7 25.11 -2.01 7.97
C ARG A 7 23.69 -1.78 7.46
N LEU A 8 23.52 -1.57 6.16
CA LEU A 8 22.20 -1.43 5.57
C LEU A 8 21.57 -2.81 5.42
N GLN A 9 20.52 -3.05 6.19
CA GLN A 9 19.70 -4.26 5.98
C GLN A 9 18.96 -4.11 4.64
N PRO A 10 19.09 -5.07 3.73
CA PRO A 10 18.34 -5.03 2.48
C PRO A 10 16.83 -5.09 2.79
N TYR A 11 16.05 -4.33 2.04
CA TYR A 11 14.60 -4.41 2.14
C TYR A 11 14.08 -5.78 1.71
N PRO A 12 13.05 -6.30 2.39
CA PRO A 12 12.38 -7.52 1.96
C PRO A 12 11.89 -7.42 0.52
N LYS A 13 12.21 -8.43 -0.28
CA LYS A 13 11.72 -8.53 -1.67
C LYS A 13 10.43 -9.32 -1.72
N TRP A 14 9.44 -8.82 -2.42
CA TRP A 14 8.13 -9.45 -2.50
C TRP A 14 8.17 -10.89 -3.04
N ASP A 15 9.09 -11.17 -3.95
CA ASP A 15 9.25 -12.44 -4.67
C ASP A 15 10.33 -13.37 -4.07
N ASP A 16 11.02 -12.97 -3.00
CA ASP A 16 12.08 -13.75 -2.39
C ASP A 16 11.80 -14.02 -0.90
N SER A 17 11.39 -15.25 -0.60
CA SER A 17 11.05 -15.68 0.75
C SER A 17 12.21 -15.66 1.75
N ARG A 18 13.45 -15.61 1.25
CA ARG A 18 14.66 -15.54 2.09
C ARG A 18 14.89 -14.14 2.68
N THR A 19 14.25 -13.12 2.16
CA THR A 19 14.47 -11.72 2.55
C THR A 19 13.61 -11.25 3.71
N GLY A 20 12.60 -12.03 4.10
CA GLY A 20 11.71 -11.69 5.20
C GLY A 20 10.45 -12.54 5.22
N SER A 21 9.64 -12.36 6.27
CA SER A 21 8.34 -13.01 6.37
C SER A 21 7.40 -12.58 5.24
N LEU A 22 6.33 -13.32 5.03
CA LEU A 22 5.31 -12.95 4.05
C LEU A 22 4.70 -11.57 4.37
N ASP A 23 4.46 -11.29 5.65
CA ASP A 23 3.95 -9.98 6.10
C ASP A 23 4.94 -8.86 5.80
N ASP A 24 6.24 -9.03 6.10
CA ASP A 24 7.27 -8.03 5.81
C ASP A 24 7.37 -7.74 4.31
N ARG A 25 7.34 -8.80 3.50
CA ARG A 25 7.42 -8.68 2.04
C ARG A 25 6.18 -7.99 1.46
N ALA A 26 4.99 -8.31 1.96
CA ALA A 26 3.74 -7.67 1.54
C ALA A 26 3.73 -6.19 1.93
N ARG A 27 4.12 -5.84 3.15
CA ARG A 27 4.21 -4.45 3.60
C ARG A 27 5.21 -3.65 2.78
N GLN A 28 6.37 -4.23 2.47
CA GLN A 28 7.37 -3.56 1.65
C GLN A 28 6.88 -3.35 0.22
N TYR A 29 6.17 -4.32 -0.36
CA TYR A 29 5.53 -4.18 -1.66
C TYR A 29 4.54 -3.01 -1.68
N LEU A 30 3.66 -2.92 -0.69
CA LEU A 30 2.69 -1.84 -0.57
C LEU A 30 3.36 -0.49 -0.34
N LYS A 31 4.42 -0.45 0.46
CA LYS A 31 5.19 0.78 0.71
C LYS A 31 5.81 1.32 -0.57
N VAL A 32 6.46 0.49 -1.36
CA VAL A 32 7.13 0.89 -2.60
C VAL A 32 6.15 1.32 -3.68
N ASN A 33 5.04 0.60 -3.83
CA ASN A 33 4.10 0.83 -4.93
C ASN A 33 2.97 1.81 -4.59
N CYS A 34 2.59 1.92 -3.33
CA CYS A 34 1.39 2.67 -2.91
C CYS A 34 1.69 3.76 -1.86
N GLY A 35 2.78 3.61 -1.08
CA GLY A 35 3.09 4.45 0.06
C GLY A 35 3.33 5.91 -0.27
N HIS A 36 3.78 6.26 -1.47
CA HIS A 36 4.00 7.65 -1.85
C HIS A 36 2.70 8.46 -2.01
N CYS A 37 1.59 7.81 -2.35
CA CYS A 37 0.26 8.43 -2.37
C CYS A 37 -0.50 8.18 -1.07
N HIS A 38 -0.44 6.95 -0.55
CA HIS A 38 -1.08 6.54 0.70
C HIS A 38 -0.18 6.82 1.89
N ALA A 39 0.02 8.09 2.18
CA ALA A 39 0.78 8.62 3.30
C ALA A 39 0.02 9.80 3.91
N PRO A 40 0.32 10.21 5.16
CA PRO A 40 -0.36 11.34 5.81
C PRO A 40 -0.33 12.64 4.99
N GLN A 41 0.71 12.85 4.21
CA GLN A 41 0.88 14.02 3.34
C GLN A 41 0.79 13.68 1.85
N GLY A 42 0.39 12.46 1.52
CA GLY A 42 0.25 12.01 0.13
C GLY A 42 -1.08 12.43 -0.51
N SER A 43 -1.17 12.28 -1.82
CA SER A 43 -2.38 12.64 -2.59
C SER A 43 -3.62 11.83 -2.23
N ALA A 44 -3.47 10.67 -1.59
CA ALA A 44 -4.54 9.82 -1.11
C ALA A 44 -4.68 9.82 0.41
N SER A 45 -4.19 10.87 1.10
CA SER A 45 -4.27 11.01 2.56
C SER A 45 -5.69 10.98 3.10
N ASN A 46 -6.67 11.46 2.34
CA ASN A 46 -8.09 11.44 2.68
C ASN A 46 -8.68 10.02 2.82
N SER A 47 -8.02 9.01 2.30
CA SER A 47 -8.43 7.62 2.46
C SER A 47 -8.22 7.09 3.89
N GLY A 48 -7.37 7.76 4.68
CA GLY A 48 -6.97 7.28 6.00
C GLY A 48 -6.22 5.94 5.97
N LEU A 49 -5.74 5.53 4.80
CA LEU A 49 -4.94 4.34 4.58
C LEU A 49 -3.48 4.77 4.38
N PHE A 50 -2.61 4.38 5.30
CA PHE A 50 -1.20 4.77 5.28
C PHE A 50 -0.30 3.55 5.08
N LEU A 51 0.37 3.52 3.93
CA LEU A 51 1.18 2.39 3.48
C LEU A 51 2.68 2.75 3.36
N ASP A 52 3.04 3.96 3.73
CA ASP A 52 4.41 4.49 3.67
C ASP A 52 5.34 4.01 4.81
N GLY A 53 4.79 3.23 5.75
CA GLY A 53 5.49 2.76 6.94
C GLY A 53 5.26 3.63 8.17
N SER A 54 4.51 4.74 8.09
CA SER A 54 4.14 5.58 9.23
C SER A 54 3.03 4.99 10.10
N ALA A 55 2.28 4.03 9.56
CA ALA A 55 1.17 3.41 10.26
C ALA A 55 1.65 2.57 11.46
N THR A 56 1.12 2.84 12.64
CA THR A 56 1.46 2.16 13.89
C THR A 56 0.43 1.13 14.34
N GLY A 57 -0.67 0.96 13.60
CA GLY A 57 -1.75 0.05 13.96
C GLY A 57 -2.41 -0.60 12.77
N ALA A 58 -3.07 -1.72 13.03
CA ALA A 58 -3.75 -2.50 12.00
C ALA A 58 -4.79 -1.67 11.22
N ALA A 59 -5.55 -0.82 11.91
CA ALA A 59 -6.56 0.04 11.28
C ALA A 59 -5.96 1.05 10.31
N ALA A 60 -4.81 1.64 10.62
CA ALA A 60 -4.12 2.56 9.72
C ALA A 60 -3.57 1.86 8.47
N LEU A 61 -3.27 0.56 8.59
CA LEU A 61 -2.91 -0.31 7.47
C LEU A 61 -4.13 -0.85 6.71
N GLY A 62 -5.33 -0.51 7.13
CA GLY A 62 -6.57 -0.93 6.48
C GLY A 62 -7.11 -2.29 6.92
N VAL A 63 -6.49 -2.96 7.89
CA VAL A 63 -6.94 -4.27 8.38
C VAL A 63 -8.23 -4.12 9.19
N GLY A 64 -9.29 -4.79 8.75
CA GLY A 64 -10.61 -4.71 9.35
C GLY A 64 -11.27 -3.32 9.29
N LYS A 65 -10.74 -2.42 8.46
CA LYS A 65 -11.21 -1.06 8.33
C LYS A 65 -12.18 -0.91 7.17
N ARG A 66 -13.29 -0.23 7.41
CA ARG A 66 -14.20 0.20 6.35
C ARG A 66 -13.58 1.35 5.54
N PRO A 67 -13.81 1.40 4.23
CA PRO A 67 -13.28 2.50 3.41
C PRO A 67 -13.95 3.83 3.78
N VAL A 68 -13.17 4.90 3.80
CA VAL A 68 -13.66 6.26 4.07
C VAL A 68 -14.21 6.92 2.79
N ALA A 69 -13.55 6.67 1.66
CA ALA A 69 -13.82 7.36 0.39
C ALA A 69 -13.67 6.44 -0.83
N ALA A 70 -14.10 5.19 -0.74
CA ALA A 70 -13.90 4.21 -1.80
C ALA A 70 -14.89 4.35 -2.96
N GLY A 71 -16.09 4.86 -2.73
CA GLY A 71 -17.14 4.96 -3.73
C GLY A 71 -17.37 3.62 -4.47
N ARG A 72 -17.62 3.69 -5.78
CA ARG A 72 -17.82 2.51 -6.63
C ARG A 72 -16.59 1.59 -6.72
N ALA A 73 -15.41 2.11 -6.41
CA ALA A 73 -14.18 1.32 -6.44
C ALA A 73 -14.05 0.33 -5.27
N SER A 74 -14.98 0.37 -4.30
CA SER A 74 -15.07 -0.66 -3.26
C SER A 74 -15.59 -1.99 -3.80
N GLY A 75 -16.32 -1.98 -4.93
CA GLY A 75 -16.97 -3.16 -5.49
C GLY A 75 -17.95 -3.82 -4.53
N ASP A 76 -18.64 -3.00 -3.74
CA ASP A 76 -19.59 -3.41 -2.70
C ASP A 76 -18.98 -4.26 -1.58
N LEU A 77 -17.66 -4.19 -1.41
CA LEU A 77 -16.94 -4.84 -0.31
C LEU A 77 -16.87 -3.92 0.92
N ASP A 78 -16.91 -4.52 2.11
CA ASP A 78 -17.00 -3.81 3.38
C ASP A 78 -15.66 -3.34 3.93
N PHE A 79 -14.58 -4.07 3.68
CA PHE A 79 -13.31 -3.83 4.34
C PHE A 79 -12.16 -3.60 3.35
N ILE A 80 -11.22 -2.73 3.71
CA ILE A 80 -10.01 -2.48 2.92
C ILE A 80 -9.18 -3.76 2.86
N ILE A 81 -8.89 -4.36 4.02
CA ILE A 81 -8.28 -5.68 4.14
C ILE A 81 -9.16 -6.52 5.06
N ALA A 82 -9.75 -7.60 4.53
CA ALA A 82 -10.45 -8.62 5.29
C ALA A 82 -9.45 -9.75 5.59
N PRO A 83 -9.01 -9.94 6.86
CA PRO A 83 -7.99 -10.94 7.19
C PRO A 83 -8.39 -12.35 6.74
N GLY A 84 -7.48 -13.03 6.02
CA GLY A 84 -7.72 -14.36 5.49
C GLY A 84 -8.69 -14.45 4.31
N LYS A 85 -9.20 -13.31 3.82
CA LYS A 85 -10.19 -13.26 2.73
C LYS A 85 -9.78 -12.27 1.65
N PRO A 86 -8.80 -12.62 0.81
CA PRO A 86 -8.29 -11.70 -0.22
C PRO A 86 -9.38 -11.29 -1.23
N ASP A 87 -10.26 -12.19 -1.61
CA ASP A 87 -11.41 -11.97 -2.51
C ASP A 87 -12.45 -10.99 -1.93
N GLN A 88 -12.47 -10.80 -0.62
CA GLN A 88 -13.34 -9.84 0.08
C GLN A 88 -12.61 -8.57 0.52
N SER A 89 -11.38 -8.38 0.06
CA SER A 89 -10.56 -7.23 0.41
C SER A 89 -10.56 -6.20 -0.73
N ILE A 90 -10.98 -4.97 -0.43
CA ILE A 90 -11.00 -3.85 -1.38
C ILE A 90 -9.61 -3.59 -1.95
N LEU A 91 -8.57 -3.72 -1.13
CA LEU A 91 -7.18 -3.54 -1.56
C LEU A 91 -6.84 -4.45 -2.74
N ILE A 92 -7.14 -5.75 -2.62
CA ILE A 92 -6.87 -6.73 -3.68
C ILE A 92 -7.70 -6.42 -4.92
N LYS A 93 -9.00 -6.16 -4.74
CA LYS A 93 -9.88 -5.79 -5.84
C LYS A 93 -9.39 -4.57 -6.61
N ARG A 94 -8.85 -3.58 -5.91
CA ARG A 94 -8.27 -2.38 -6.54
C ARG A 94 -6.98 -2.69 -7.30
N MET A 95 -6.16 -3.58 -6.78
CA MET A 95 -4.93 -4.01 -7.47
C MET A 95 -5.25 -4.79 -8.75
N GLU A 96 -6.32 -5.56 -8.78
CA GLU A 96 -6.78 -6.32 -9.95
C GLU A 96 -7.57 -5.46 -10.94
N SER A 97 -8.14 -4.34 -10.48
CA SER A 97 -8.98 -3.46 -11.29
C SER A 97 -8.15 -2.47 -12.09
N SER A 98 -8.27 -2.50 -13.41
CA SER A 98 -7.65 -1.51 -14.31
C SER A 98 -8.08 -0.06 -14.03
N LEU A 99 -9.25 0.15 -13.42
CA LEU A 99 -9.78 1.46 -13.08
C LEU A 99 -9.17 2.06 -11.81
N GLY A 100 -8.74 1.21 -10.86
CA GLY A 100 -8.16 1.66 -9.58
C GLY A 100 -6.65 1.86 -9.64
N VAL A 101 -5.95 0.93 -10.23
CA VAL A 101 -4.48 0.94 -10.33
C VAL A 101 -3.98 2.02 -11.28
N GLN A 102 -4.68 2.27 -12.38
CA GLN A 102 -4.31 3.35 -13.31
C GLN A 102 -4.39 4.74 -12.68
N ARG A 103 -5.30 4.99 -11.74
CA ARG A 103 -5.35 6.29 -11.04
C ARG A 103 -4.18 6.50 -10.08
N CYS A 104 -3.73 5.46 -9.41
CA CYS A 104 -2.54 5.56 -8.56
C CYS A 104 -1.26 5.64 -9.40
N MET A 105 -1.15 4.83 -10.45
CA MET A 105 0.03 4.82 -11.31
C MET A 105 0.12 6.07 -12.18
N THR A 106 -0.96 6.57 -12.79
CA THR A 106 -0.94 7.80 -13.58
C THR A 106 -0.70 9.03 -12.74
N LYS A 107 -1.24 9.12 -11.55
CA LYS A 107 -0.92 10.24 -10.64
C LYS A 107 0.51 10.17 -10.13
N ALA A 108 1.00 8.97 -9.80
CA ALA A 108 2.39 8.77 -9.38
C ALA A 108 3.37 9.09 -10.52
N TRP A 109 3.07 8.67 -11.72
CA TRP A 109 3.85 8.99 -12.91
C TRP A 109 3.88 10.51 -13.18
N ASN A 110 2.75 11.18 -13.06
CA ASN A 110 2.67 12.63 -13.24
C ASN A 110 3.33 13.41 -12.10
N CYS A 111 3.41 12.85 -10.88
CA CYS A 111 4.16 13.47 -9.79
C CYS A 111 5.68 13.26 -9.92
N CYS A 112 6.12 12.17 -10.55
CA CYS A 112 7.54 11.83 -10.68
C CYS A 112 8.10 12.15 -12.10
N GLY A 113 7.24 12.32 -13.10
CA GLY A 113 7.64 12.39 -14.52
C GLY A 113 7.70 13.78 -15.13
N ASN A 114 7.26 14.83 -14.44
CA ASN A 114 7.29 16.22 -14.90
C ASN A 114 7.96 17.13 -13.86
N GLY A 115 9.10 16.69 -13.36
CA GLY A 115 10.04 17.57 -12.69
C GLY A 115 10.93 18.26 -13.71
#